data_9b953240bc764619fbc61b09e3bca09b
#
_entry.id   9b953240bc764619fbc61b09e3bca09b
#
_cell.length_a   1.000
_cell.length_b   1.000
_cell.length_c   1.000
_cell.angle_alpha   90.00
_cell.angle_beta   90.00
_cell.angle_gamma   90.00
#
_symmetry.space_group_name_H-M   'P 1'
#
loop_
_entity.id
_entity.type
_entity.pdbx_description
1 polymer ?
#
loop_
_entity_poly.entity_id
_entity_poly.type
_entity_poly.pdbx_seq_one_letter_code
_entity_poly.pdbx_strand_id
1 'polypeptide(L)'
;MPETDAQIALRALSSPADLAHLETFYEQSDGPSYGFLQGLQDQPHCRAWYLLKDKQPVAAVWYQCVAELAEVIDLRVLASERRQGLGRQLLWASLTALGDVAAVELEVRSSNVAARTLYESLGFSETGSRPNYYATADGREDAILMTFALDHGDSVT
;
A
#
# COMPACT_ATOMS: atom_id res chain seq x y z
N MET A 1 5.86 -32.38 -14.80
CA MET A 1 4.75 -31.93 -13.95
C MET A 1 4.50 -30.49 -14.20
N PRO A 2 3.31 -30.12 -14.59
CA PRO A 2 3.01 -28.70 -14.69
C PRO A 2 3.06 -28.09 -13.29
N GLU A 3 3.76 -26.99 -13.17
CA GLU A 3 3.72 -26.25 -11.93
C GLU A 3 2.31 -25.74 -11.69
N THR A 4 1.78 -25.99 -10.51
CA THR A 4 0.50 -25.41 -10.13
C THR A 4 0.74 -23.95 -9.80
N ASP A 5 0.12 -23.04 -10.54
CA ASP A 5 0.22 -21.63 -10.25
C ASP A 5 -0.30 -21.35 -8.84
N ALA A 6 0.43 -20.56 -8.09
CA ALA A 6 0.00 -20.15 -6.77
C ALA A 6 -1.32 -19.39 -6.86
N GLN A 7 -2.25 -19.71 -5.97
CA GLN A 7 -3.52 -19.01 -5.90
C GLN A 7 -3.34 -17.69 -5.16
N ILE A 8 -3.62 -16.60 -5.86
CA ILE A 8 -3.59 -15.26 -5.29
C ILE A 8 -5.03 -14.79 -5.13
N ALA A 9 -5.37 -14.33 -3.95
CA ALA A 9 -6.70 -13.79 -3.66
C ALA A 9 -6.59 -12.45 -2.96
N LEU A 10 -7.39 -11.48 -3.40
CA LEU A 10 -7.52 -10.17 -2.75
C LEU A 10 -8.64 -10.23 -1.74
N ARG A 11 -8.42 -9.67 -0.56
CA ARG A 11 -9.43 -9.55 0.49
C ARG A 11 -9.46 -8.14 1.04
N ALA A 12 -10.64 -7.61 1.25
CA ALA A 12 -10.81 -6.38 2.01
C ALA A 12 -10.62 -6.68 3.49
N LEU A 13 -9.94 -5.78 4.19
CA LEU A 13 -9.71 -5.90 5.62
C LEU A 13 -10.84 -5.13 6.31
N SER A 14 -11.96 -5.78 6.57
CA SER A 14 -13.21 -5.14 6.95
C SER A 14 -13.64 -5.38 8.40
N SER A 15 -12.91 -6.20 9.15
CA SER A 15 -13.30 -6.51 10.52
C SER A 15 -12.08 -6.74 11.41
N PRO A 16 -12.22 -6.62 12.75
CA PRO A 16 -11.13 -6.99 13.65
C PRO A 16 -10.66 -8.43 13.50
N ALA A 17 -11.53 -9.34 13.07
CA ALA A 17 -11.16 -10.73 12.81
C ALA A 17 -10.21 -10.85 11.62
N ASP A 18 -10.42 -10.05 10.57
CA ASP A 18 -9.50 -10.01 9.44
C ASP A 18 -8.12 -9.54 9.88
N LEU A 19 -8.07 -8.49 10.71
CA LEU A 19 -6.80 -7.98 11.20
C LEU A 19 -6.09 -9.00 12.09
N ALA A 20 -6.83 -9.71 12.93
CA ALA A 20 -6.26 -10.77 13.77
C ALA A 20 -5.61 -11.86 12.93
N HIS A 21 -6.20 -12.17 11.77
CA HIS A 21 -5.63 -13.14 10.83
C HIS A 21 -4.26 -12.69 10.29
N LEU A 22 -3.98 -11.39 10.31
CA LEU A 22 -2.74 -10.82 9.79
C LEU A 22 -1.67 -10.60 10.89
N GLU A 23 -1.93 -10.99 12.13
CA GLU A 23 -1.01 -10.70 13.23
C GLU A 23 0.40 -11.22 12.95
N THR A 24 0.53 -12.49 12.56
CA THR A 24 1.82 -13.09 12.25
C THR A 24 2.52 -12.38 11.09
N PHE A 25 1.75 -11.99 10.07
CA PHE A 25 2.28 -11.22 8.94
C PHE A 25 2.94 -9.93 9.42
N TYR A 26 2.28 -9.19 10.31
CA TYR A 26 2.82 -7.92 10.79
C TYR A 26 3.99 -8.09 11.75
N GLU A 27 4.04 -9.19 12.47
CA GLU A 27 5.18 -9.51 13.32
C GLU A 27 6.44 -9.84 12.50
N GLN A 28 6.26 -10.35 11.29
CA GLN A 28 7.35 -10.77 10.40
C GLN A 28 7.79 -9.68 9.43
N SER A 29 7.17 -8.52 9.46
CA SER A 29 7.44 -7.47 8.49
C SER A 29 7.84 -6.17 9.18
N ASP A 30 8.67 -5.36 8.50
CA ASP A 30 9.07 -4.05 8.98
C ASP A 30 7.95 -3.04 8.75
N GLY A 31 7.81 -2.08 9.63
CA GLY A 31 6.83 -1.01 9.47
C GLY A 31 6.04 -0.75 10.74
N PRO A 32 4.87 -0.12 10.63
CA PRO A 32 4.03 0.14 11.79
C PRO A 32 3.69 -1.12 12.57
N SER A 33 3.57 -0.99 13.88
CA SER A 33 3.24 -2.12 14.74
C SER A 33 1.80 -2.60 14.52
N TYR A 34 1.55 -3.84 14.90
CA TYR A 34 0.20 -4.39 14.88
C TYR A 34 -0.76 -3.54 15.73
N GLY A 35 -0.30 -3.06 16.90
CA GLY A 35 -1.11 -2.19 17.74
C GLY A 35 -1.48 -0.85 17.09
N PHE A 36 -0.54 -0.25 16.34
CA PHE A 36 -0.82 0.94 15.56
C PHE A 36 -1.92 0.67 14.53
N LEU A 37 -1.83 -0.45 13.83
CA LEU A 37 -2.81 -0.81 12.81
C LEU A 37 -4.19 -1.13 13.40
N GLN A 38 -4.23 -1.72 14.58
CA GLN A 38 -5.49 -1.92 15.29
C GLN A 38 -6.19 -0.58 15.56
N GLY A 39 -5.43 0.42 16.03
CA GLY A 39 -5.95 1.76 16.23
C GLY A 39 -6.40 2.42 14.93
N LEU A 40 -5.65 2.21 13.86
CA LEU A 40 -5.98 2.76 12.55
C LEU A 40 -7.27 2.14 12.00
N GLN A 41 -7.48 0.84 12.20
CA GLN A 41 -8.69 0.16 11.75
C GLN A 41 -9.97 0.74 12.36
N ASP A 42 -9.87 1.27 13.58
CA ASP A 42 -11.02 1.89 14.26
C ASP A 42 -11.38 3.25 13.69
N GLN A 43 -10.54 3.83 12.85
CA GLN A 43 -10.82 5.12 12.24
C GLN A 43 -11.84 4.98 11.10
N PRO A 44 -12.84 5.88 11.02
CA PRO A 44 -13.92 5.73 10.04
C PRO A 44 -13.51 5.89 8.59
N HIS A 45 -12.33 6.46 8.34
CA HIS A 45 -11.85 6.73 6.98
C HIS A 45 -10.72 5.79 6.56
N CYS A 46 -10.48 4.74 7.32
CA CYS A 46 -9.47 3.75 7.00
C CYS A 46 -10.03 2.69 6.06
N ARG A 47 -9.28 2.36 5.03
CA ARG A 47 -9.58 1.24 4.12
C ARG A 47 -8.31 0.44 3.94
N ALA A 48 -8.43 -0.87 3.94
CA ALA A 48 -7.26 -1.74 3.80
C ALA A 48 -7.62 -3.00 3.04
N TRP A 49 -6.62 -3.53 2.33
CA TRP A 49 -6.73 -4.78 1.60
C TRP A 49 -5.47 -5.61 1.82
N TYR A 50 -5.60 -6.90 1.62
CA TYR A 50 -4.45 -7.80 1.69
C TYR A 50 -4.55 -8.88 0.62
N LEU A 51 -3.40 -9.43 0.26
CA LEU A 51 -3.31 -10.55 -0.64
C LEU A 51 -3.00 -11.82 0.14
N LEU A 52 -3.71 -12.87 -0.21
CA LEU A 52 -3.40 -14.23 0.20
C LEU A 52 -2.72 -14.94 -0.97
N LYS A 53 -1.66 -15.67 -0.66
CA LYS A 53 -1.02 -16.60 -1.59
C LYS A 53 -1.13 -17.98 -0.97
N ASP A 54 -1.87 -18.88 -1.63
CA ASP A 54 -2.16 -20.20 -1.10
C ASP A 54 -2.70 -20.14 0.34
N LYS A 55 -3.64 -19.22 0.56
CA LYS A 55 -4.32 -18.98 1.84
C LYS A 55 -3.48 -18.33 2.93
N GLN A 56 -2.24 -17.90 2.62
CA GLN A 56 -1.38 -17.21 3.58
C GLN A 56 -1.24 -15.73 3.23
N PRO A 57 -1.38 -14.83 4.20
CA PRO A 57 -1.18 -13.41 3.95
C PRO A 57 0.26 -13.13 3.52
N VAL A 58 0.44 -12.42 2.41
CA VAL A 58 1.76 -12.11 1.86
C VAL A 58 2.00 -10.64 1.61
N ALA A 59 0.95 -9.83 1.54
CA ALA A 59 1.05 -8.39 1.31
C ALA A 59 -0.18 -7.70 1.84
N ALA A 60 -0.03 -6.44 2.27
CA ALA A 60 -1.14 -5.63 2.76
C ALA A 60 -0.93 -4.16 2.45
N VAL A 61 -2.01 -3.44 2.21
CA VAL A 61 -2.00 -2.00 1.96
C VAL A 61 -3.09 -1.32 2.77
N TRP A 62 -2.74 -0.18 3.36
CA TRP A 62 -3.62 0.62 4.20
C TRP A 62 -3.73 2.03 3.63
N TYR A 63 -4.96 2.52 3.55
CA TYR A 63 -5.28 3.87 3.10
C TYR A 63 -6.06 4.62 4.17
N GLN A 64 -5.84 5.92 4.22
CA GLN A 64 -6.71 6.84 4.95
C GLN A 64 -7.36 7.75 3.93
N CYS A 65 -8.70 7.80 3.93
CA CYS A 65 -9.45 8.55 2.94
C CYS A 65 -10.11 9.75 3.60
N VAL A 66 -9.82 10.94 3.07
CA VAL A 66 -10.44 12.18 3.53
C VAL A 66 -10.96 12.92 2.30
N ALA A 67 -12.26 13.16 2.26
CA ALA A 67 -12.94 13.72 1.09
C ALA A 67 -12.65 12.84 -0.14
N GLU A 68 -12.11 13.40 -1.20
CA GLU A 68 -11.82 12.66 -2.43
C GLU A 68 -10.37 12.21 -2.55
N LEU A 69 -9.59 12.32 -1.47
CA LEU A 69 -8.19 11.96 -1.46
C LEU A 69 -7.95 10.73 -0.58
N ALA A 70 -7.26 9.74 -1.11
CA ALA A 70 -6.77 8.60 -0.34
C ALA A 70 -5.26 8.72 -0.18
N GLU A 71 -4.77 8.53 1.04
CA GLU A 71 -3.35 8.51 1.33
C GLU A 71 -2.93 7.07 1.66
N VAL A 72 -1.87 6.59 1.03
CA VAL A 72 -1.29 5.29 1.38
C VAL A 72 -0.54 5.45 2.69
N ILE A 73 -1.01 4.78 3.74
CA ILE A 73 -0.38 4.83 5.05
C ILE A 73 0.72 3.78 5.15
N ASP A 74 0.48 2.59 4.62
CA ASP A 74 1.45 1.50 4.66
C ASP A 74 1.19 0.54 3.51
N LEU A 75 2.26 0.11 2.87
CA LEU A 75 2.25 -0.94 1.87
C LEU A 75 3.44 -1.84 2.17
N ARG A 76 3.16 -3.11 2.41
CA ARG A 76 4.26 -4.04 2.68
C ARG A 76 4.00 -5.40 2.07
N VAL A 77 5.11 -6.06 1.72
CA VAL A 77 5.14 -7.41 1.20
C VAL A 77 6.13 -8.18 2.08
N LEU A 78 5.81 -9.42 2.44
CA LEU A 78 6.75 -10.26 3.18
C LEU A 78 8.07 -10.34 2.43
N ALA A 79 9.18 -10.29 3.16
CA ALA A 79 10.51 -10.32 2.57
C ALA A 79 10.72 -11.54 1.68
N SER A 80 10.20 -12.70 2.10
CA SER A 80 10.30 -13.95 1.33
C SER A 80 9.48 -13.95 0.03
N GLU A 81 8.56 -13.00 -0.10
CA GLU A 81 7.64 -12.92 -1.23
C GLU A 81 7.90 -11.72 -2.15
N ARG A 82 8.98 -10.99 -1.90
CA ARG A 82 9.34 -9.83 -2.73
C ARG A 82 9.84 -10.26 -4.10
N ARG A 83 9.86 -9.32 -5.04
CA ARG A 83 10.30 -9.51 -6.44
C ARG A 83 9.40 -10.44 -7.26
N GLN A 84 8.17 -10.61 -6.83
CA GLN A 84 7.17 -11.41 -7.56
C GLN A 84 6.03 -10.55 -8.11
N GLY A 85 6.14 -9.23 -7.98
CA GLY A 85 5.10 -8.32 -8.45
C GLY A 85 3.88 -8.24 -7.54
N LEU A 86 3.94 -8.75 -6.32
CA LEU A 86 2.79 -8.77 -5.40
C LEU A 86 2.41 -7.38 -4.92
N GLY A 87 3.38 -6.52 -4.61
CA GLY A 87 3.11 -5.14 -4.22
C GLY A 87 2.41 -4.37 -5.33
N ARG A 88 2.86 -4.55 -6.57
CA ARG A 88 2.23 -3.95 -7.74
C ARG A 88 0.81 -4.45 -7.93
N GLN A 89 0.61 -5.76 -7.82
CA GLN A 89 -0.70 -6.38 -7.98
C GLN A 89 -1.68 -5.88 -6.92
N LEU A 90 -1.24 -5.85 -5.66
CA LEU A 90 -2.07 -5.39 -4.55
C LEU A 90 -2.42 -3.91 -4.70
N LEU A 91 -1.43 -3.08 -5.01
CA LEU A 91 -1.66 -1.66 -5.15
C LEU A 91 -2.62 -1.38 -6.30
N TRP A 92 -2.42 -2.00 -7.46
CA TRP A 92 -3.33 -1.83 -8.60
C TRP A 92 -4.75 -2.25 -8.28
N ALA A 93 -4.92 -3.43 -7.67
CA ALA A 93 -6.23 -3.96 -7.32
C ALA A 93 -6.94 -3.07 -6.30
N SER A 94 -6.22 -2.57 -5.30
CA SER A 94 -6.80 -1.70 -4.29
C SER A 94 -7.15 -0.31 -4.84
N LEU A 95 -6.35 0.23 -5.76
CA LEU A 95 -6.67 1.49 -6.46
C LEU A 95 -7.99 1.37 -7.20
N THR A 96 -8.21 0.23 -7.86
CA THR A 96 -9.46 -0.04 -8.55
C THR A 96 -10.64 -0.14 -7.56
N ALA A 97 -10.41 -0.77 -6.42
CA ALA A 97 -11.44 -0.96 -5.40
C ALA A 97 -11.82 0.32 -4.66
N LEU A 98 -10.92 1.31 -4.60
CA LEU A 98 -11.19 2.60 -3.95
C LEU A 98 -12.34 3.37 -4.61
N GLY A 99 -12.45 3.31 -5.91
CA GLY A 99 -13.60 3.76 -6.73
C GLY A 99 -14.12 5.19 -6.57
N ASP A 100 -14.27 5.66 -5.36
CA ASP A 100 -14.92 6.93 -5.05
C ASP A 100 -13.95 8.07 -4.70
N VAL A 101 -12.65 7.85 -4.82
CA VAL A 101 -11.64 8.89 -4.58
C VAL A 101 -11.15 9.46 -5.91
N ALA A 102 -10.73 10.71 -5.91
CA ALA A 102 -10.23 11.38 -7.11
C ALA A 102 -8.73 11.18 -7.28
N ALA A 103 -8.00 11.01 -6.19
CA ALA A 103 -6.55 10.85 -6.24
C ALA A 103 -6.04 10.01 -5.07
N VAL A 104 -4.88 9.40 -5.28
CA VAL A 104 -4.17 8.67 -4.24
C VAL A 104 -2.78 9.28 -4.10
N GLU A 105 -2.37 9.56 -2.88
CA GLU A 105 -1.10 10.18 -2.56
C GLU A 105 -0.29 9.26 -1.65
N LEU A 106 1.01 9.29 -1.80
CA LEU A 106 1.93 8.56 -0.93
C LEU A 106 3.21 9.35 -0.72
N GLU A 107 3.94 9.01 0.33
CA GLU A 107 5.27 9.51 0.57
C GLU A 107 6.25 8.35 0.51
N VAL A 108 7.40 8.56 -0.09
CA VAL A 108 8.45 7.55 -0.22
C VAL A 108 9.81 8.19 0.02
N ARG A 109 10.73 7.44 0.63
CA ARG A 109 12.10 7.91 0.81
C ARG A 109 12.74 8.18 -0.54
N SER A 110 13.46 9.29 -0.65
CA SER A 110 14.13 9.64 -1.91
C SER A 110 15.09 8.55 -2.37
N SER A 111 15.70 7.83 -1.44
CA SER A 111 16.64 6.75 -1.74
C SER A 111 15.99 5.43 -2.16
N ASN A 112 14.68 5.30 -1.94
CA ASN A 112 13.98 4.04 -2.24
C ASN A 112 13.61 3.98 -3.73
N VAL A 113 14.62 3.75 -4.57
CA VAL A 113 14.47 3.73 -6.02
C VAL A 113 13.52 2.63 -6.48
N ALA A 114 13.58 1.46 -5.84
CA ALA A 114 12.71 0.34 -6.21
C ALA A 114 11.22 0.68 -6.01
N ALA A 115 10.88 1.29 -4.87
CA ALA A 115 9.50 1.71 -4.62
C ALA A 115 9.06 2.81 -5.58
N ARG A 116 9.91 3.81 -5.79
CA ARG A 116 9.60 4.91 -6.72
C ARG A 116 9.35 4.39 -8.13
N THR A 117 10.17 3.45 -8.58
CA THR A 117 10.00 2.83 -9.90
C THR A 117 8.68 2.06 -9.99
N LEU A 118 8.32 1.33 -8.93
CA LEU A 118 7.05 0.64 -8.85
C LEU A 118 5.88 1.61 -9.00
N TYR A 119 5.89 2.69 -8.22
CA TYR A 119 4.81 3.66 -8.24
C TYR A 119 4.71 4.37 -9.59
N GLU A 120 5.83 4.77 -10.17
CA GLU A 120 5.84 5.38 -11.50
C GLU A 120 5.27 4.43 -12.56
N SER A 121 5.58 3.16 -12.47
CA SER A 121 5.09 2.15 -13.42
C SER A 121 3.58 1.98 -13.36
N LEU A 122 2.96 2.33 -12.24
CA LEU A 122 1.51 2.27 -12.06
C LEU A 122 0.79 3.56 -12.47
N GLY A 123 1.54 4.64 -12.67
CA GLY A 123 0.97 5.91 -13.05
C GLY A 123 1.09 7.03 -12.01
N PHE A 124 1.77 6.77 -10.91
CA PHE A 124 2.09 7.84 -9.95
C PHE A 124 3.14 8.76 -10.54
N SER A 125 3.03 10.05 -10.23
CA SER A 125 4.04 11.03 -10.59
C SER A 125 4.47 11.82 -9.36
N GLU A 126 5.72 12.30 -9.37
CA GLU A 126 6.23 13.12 -8.30
C GLU A 126 5.55 14.48 -8.32
N THR A 127 4.95 14.86 -7.19
CA THR A 127 4.21 16.12 -7.06
C THR A 127 4.77 17.04 -6.00
N GLY A 128 5.75 16.59 -5.24
CA GLY A 128 6.37 17.43 -4.22
C GLY A 128 7.45 16.69 -3.46
N SER A 129 8.02 17.36 -2.49
CA SER A 129 8.99 16.77 -1.60
C SER A 129 8.96 17.46 -0.25
N ARG A 130 9.37 16.73 0.79
CA ARG A 130 9.57 17.26 2.14
C ARG A 130 11.05 17.11 2.47
N PRO A 131 11.81 18.21 2.54
CA PRO A 131 13.25 18.12 2.84
C PRO A 131 13.51 17.55 4.23
N ASN A 132 14.52 16.72 4.35
CA ASN A 132 15.02 16.21 5.62
C ASN A 132 13.94 15.54 6.48
N TYR A 133 13.04 14.80 5.86
CA TYR A 133 11.87 14.22 6.52
C TYR A 133 12.18 12.91 7.25
N TYR A 134 12.94 12.01 6.62
CA TYR A 134 13.26 10.70 7.18
C TYR A 134 14.64 10.70 7.82
N ALA A 135 14.76 10.09 9.00
CA ALA A 135 16.05 9.89 9.64
C ALA A 135 16.83 8.78 8.94
N THR A 136 18.14 8.99 8.78
CA THR A 136 19.07 8.00 8.24
C THR A 136 20.24 7.83 9.18
N ALA A 137 21.10 6.82 8.92
CA ALA A 137 22.29 6.59 9.73
C ALA A 137 23.23 7.79 9.75
N ASP A 138 23.33 8.52 8.62
CA ASP A 138 24.25 9.63 8.43
C ASP A 138 23.58 11.02 8.49
N GLY A 139 22.30 11.08 8.85
CA GLY A 139 21.58 12.34 8.89
C GLY A 139 20.11 12.17 8.56
N ARG A 140 19.66 12.86 7.52
CA ARG A 140 18.25 12.81 7.11
C ARG A 140 18.16 12.81 5.60
N GLU A 141 17.05 12.28 5.09
CA GLU A 141 16.78 12.30 3.66
C GLU A 141 15.37 12.81 3.39
N ASP A 142 15.14 13.25 2.16
CA ASP A 142 13.86 13.81 1.75
C ASP A 142 12.79 12.74 1.59
N ALA A 143 11.56 13.14 1.82
CA ALA A 143 10.38 12.39 1.39
C ALA A 143 9.97 12.91 0.02
N ILE A 144 9.68 12.00 -0.90
CA ILE A 144 9.13 12.32 -2.20
C ILE A 144 7.64 12.08 -2.14
N LEU A 145 6.85 13.09 -2.51
CA LEU A 145 5.39 12.97 -2.61
C LEU A 145 5.04 12.54 -4.02
N MET A 146 4.24 11.49 -4.13
CA MET A 146 3.78 10.98 -5.41
C MET A 146 2.26 10.88 -5.41
N THR A 147 1.66 11.19 -6.54
CA THR A 147 0.21 11.23 -6.69
C THR A 147 -0.23 10.47 -7.93
N PHE A 148 -1.30 9.72 -7.77
CA PHE A 148 -2.00 9.03 -8.85
C PHE A 148 -3.39 9.62 -8.97
N ALA A 149 -3.75 10.14 -10.16
CA ALA A 149 -5.08 10.64 -10.41
C ALA A 149 -5.96 9.50 -10.90
N LEU A 150 -7.06 9.25 -10.21
CA LEU A 150 -8.02 8.25 -10.64
C LEU A 150 -8.92 8.85 -11.71
N ASP A 151 -8.95 8.19 -12.86
CA ASP A 151 -9.83 8.59 -13.95
C ASP A 151 -11.16 7.89 -13.77
N HIS A 152 -12.21 8.64 -13.50
CA HIS A 152 -13.55 8.09 -13.35
C HIS A 152 -14.31 7.99 -14.67
N GLY A 153 -13.61 8.11 -15.77
CA GLY A 153 -14.23 7.97 -17.08
C GLY A 153 -15.07 9.16 -17.51
N ASP A 154 -15.11 10.18 -16.71
CA ASP A 154 -15.84 11.38 -17.04
C ASP A 154 -14.93 12.38 -17.67
N SER A 155 -14.28 11.97 -18.71
CA SER A 155 -13.65 12.97 -19.49
C SER A 155 -14.73 13.76 -20.14
N VAL A 156 -15.31 14.56 -19.41
CA VAL A 156 -16.19 15.43 -19.99
C VAL A 156 -15.49 16.45 -20.78
N THR A 157 -15.72 16.43 -21.91
CA THR A 157 -15.34 17.67 -22.53
C THR A 157 -16.37 18.72 -22.57
#